data_53ae974303676b9e268572ec5c5a7648
#
_entry.id   53ae974303676b9e268572ec5c5a7648
#
_cell.length_a   1.000
_cell.length_b   1.000
_cell.length_c   1.000
_cell.angle_alpha   90.00
_cell.angle_beta   90.00
_cell.angle_gamma   90.00
#
_symmetry.space_group_name_H-M   'P 1'
#
loop_
_entity.id
_entity.type
_entity.pdbx_description
1 polymer ?
#
loop_
_entity_poly.entity_id
_entity_poly.type
_entity_poly.pdbx_seq_one_letter_code
_entity_poly.pdbx_strand_id
1 'polypeptide(L)'
;VGGGVAKAVSEYVLQLEGAKTNTIKTKTVILACGSAASPSSGSDGSGYKLVKKLGIKVVKPLPALTALESDKKNMKLATGVRAYGNVKIMAAGRVVAEDTGEIQFTDYGISGIPVFQVSRFAVRAMEEGQRVEALVDVAADIKEDDLLSMLKCAVNTRKHQSVSESLSGLFNKKLVMMICKDIGIEGNSSASDIDDDICQKLVRHMKSLRYHITGYKGNDYAQVCQGGVNVSELNDNLESVNNPGIFFAGELVDIDGRCGGYNLQWAWSSGVVAAKSVFDYCNRQE
;
A
#
# COMPACT_ATOMS: atom_id res chain seq x y z
N VAL A 1 38.96 24.38 -19.97
CA VAL A 1 39.93 23.68 -19.09
C VAL A 1 39.56 24.02 -17.66
N GLY A 2 38.62 23.28 -17.09
CA GLY A 2 38.24 23.41 -15.69
C GLY A 2 38.75 22.18 -14.95
N GLY A 3 39.88 22.30 -14.29
CA GLY A 3 40.42 21.29 -13.41
C GLY A 3 39.54 21.15 -12.16
N GLY A 4 38.62 20.18 -12.19
CA GLY A 4 37.96 19.73 -10.97
C GLY A 4 39.00 19.01 -10.12
N VAL A 5 39.34 19.56 -8.97
CA VAL A 5 40.11 18.85 -7.95
C VAL A 5 39.23 17.70 -7.44
N ALA A 6 39.54 16.49 -7.86
CA ALA A 6 38.98 15.30 -7.26
C ALA A 6 39.36 15.33 -5.78
N LYS A 7 38.41 15.52 -4.89
CA LYS A 7 38.60 15.40 -3.45
C LYS A 7 38.97 13.93 -3.19
N ALA A 8 40.23 13.68 -2.86
CA ALA A 8 40.66 12.34 -2.42
C ALA A 8 39.79 11.94 -1.24
N VAL A 9 39.07 10.85 -1.36
CA VAL A 9 38.18 10.38 -0.30
C VAL A 9 39.05 9.81 0.82
N SER A 10 39.01 10.51 1.92
CA SER A 10 39.49 10.03 3.21
C SER A 10 38.68 8.79 3.64
N GLU A 11 39.33 7.82 4.25
CA GLU A 11 38.68 6.64 4.83
C GLU A 11 37.45 7.01 5.67
N TYR A 12 36.39 6.24 5.52
CA TYR A 12 35.25 6.28 6.43
C TYR A 12 35.58 5.50 7.70
N VAL A 13 35.14 6.02 8.83
CA VAL A 13 35.27 5.35 10.12
C VAL A 13 33.88 4.98 10.61
N LEU A 14 33.58 3.67 10.59
CA LEU A 14 32.33 3.13 11.12
C LEU A 14 32.47 2.86 12.60
N GLN A 15 31.65 3.48 13.43
CA GLN A 15 31.59 3.22 14.86
C GLN A 15 30.55 2.13 15.13
N LEU A 16 30.96 1.04 15.78
CA LEU A 16 30.11 -0.13 16.08
C LEU A 16 29.64 -0.03 17.53
N GLU A 17 28.32 -0.16 17.72
CA GLU A 17 27.74 -0.28 19.06
C GLU A 17 27.69 -1.74 19.50
N GLY A 18 28.11 -2.02 20.74
CA GLY A 18 28.02 -3.37 21.33
C GLY A 18 29.05 -4.40 20.86
N ALA A 19 30.01 -4.03 20.02
CA ALA A 19 31.06 -4.93 19.52
C ALA A 19 32.38 -4.81 20.33
N LYS A 20 33.21 -5.91 20.32
CA LYS A 20 34.54 -5.90 20.94
C LYS A 20 35.49 -4.91 20.24
N THR A 21 35.32 -4.72 18.92
CA THR A 21 36.04 -3.71 18.12
C THR A 21 35.10 -2.57 17.86
N ASN A 22 35.43 -1.37 18.32
CA ASN A 22 34.51 -0.21 18.27
C ASN A 22 34.53 0.55 16.93
N THR A 23 35.52 0.29 16.05
CA THR A 23 35.67 1.03 14.79
C THR A 23 36.13 0.13 13.65
N ILE A 24 35.61 0.40 12.43
CA ILE A 24 36.09 -0.15 11.17
C ILE A 24 36.44 1.01 10.26
N LYS A 25 37.64 0.98 9.67
CA LYS A 25 38.07 1.92 8.63
C LYS A 25 37.84 1.31 7.26
N THR A 26 37.26 2.05 6.34
CA THR A 26 36.96 1.59 4.98
C THR A 26 36.94 2.74 3.98
N LYS A 27 37.24 2.45 2.71
CA LYS A 27 37.14 3.41 1.60
C LYS A 27 35.70 3.55 1.08
N THR A 28 34.88 2.51 1.26
CA THR A 28 33.51 2.47 0.72
C THR A 28 32.54 1.87 1.73
N VAL A 29 31.26 2.27 1.64
CA VAL A 29 30.18 1.73 2.46
C VAL A 29 28.95 1.52 1.59
N ILE A 30 28.33 0.34 1.65
CA ILE A 30 27.00 0.10 1.08
C ILE A 30 25.96 0.16 2.22
N LEU A 31 25.02 1.08 2.12
CA LEU A 31 23.90 1.19 3.04
C LEU A 31 22.69 0.42 2.46
N ALA A 32 22.35 -0.71 3.08
CA ALA A 32 21.28 -1.62 2.68
C ALA A 32 20.40 -2.01 3.88
N CYS A 33 20.11 -1.03 4.75
CA CYS A 33 19.44 -1.23 6.05
C CYS A 33 17.93 -1.48 5.93
N GLY A 34 17.37 -1.40 4.72
CA GLY A 34 15.93 -1.51 4.51
C GLY A 34 15.13 -0.29 4.97
N SER A 35 13.82 -0.43 5.01
CA SER A 35 12.86 0.60 5.40
C SER A 35 12.39 0.46 6.86
N ALA A 36 11.37 1.20 7.24
CA ALA A 36 10.69 1.05 8.53
C ALA A 36 9.53 0.05 8.49
N ALA A 37 9.20 -0.52 7.32
CA ALA A 37 8.11 -1.49 7.18
C ALA A 37 8.50 -2.84 7.76
N SER A 38 7.52 -3.51 8.37
CA SER A 38 7.69 -4.87 8.95
C SER A 38 8.92 -5.00 9.86
N PRO A 39 9.03 -4.20 10.95
CA PRO A 39 10.24 -4.13 11.78
C PRO A 39 10.60 -5.49 12.42
N SER A 40 9.64 -6.41 12.54
CA SER A 40 9.89 -7.79 12.96
C SER A 40 10.84 -8.57 12.03
N SER A 41 11.03 -8.10 10.78
CA SER A 41 12.00 -8.66 9.82
C SER A 41 13.43 -8.16 10.05
N GLY A 42 13.66 -7.26 11.01
CA GLY A 42 14.97 -6.72 11.39
C GLY A 42 15.28 -5.31 10.86
N SER A 43 14.37 -4.69 10.12
CA SER A 43 14.51 -3.34 9.57
C SER A 43 13.58 -2.38 10.32
N ASP A 44 14.15 -1.43 11.06
CA ASP A 44 13.43 -0.51 11.95
C ASP A 44 13.47 0.96 11.51
N GLY A 45 14.01 1.23 10.33
CA GLY A 45 14.21 2.59 9.81
C GLY A 45 15.38 3.36 10.46
N SER A 46 16.21 2.73 11.29
CA SER A 46 17.39 3.36 11.90
C SER A 46 18.39 3.84 10.84
N GLY A 47 18.46 3.17 9.68
CA GLY A 47 19.27 3.58 8.54
C GLY A 47 19.01 5.01 8.06
N TYR A 48 17.77 5.48 8.11
CA TYR A 48 17.44 6.87 7.73
C TYR A 48 18.09 7.91 8.65
N LYS A 49 18.30 7.59 9.93
CA LYS A 49 19.00 8.49 10.86
C LYS A 49 20.48 8.61 10.48
N LEU A 50 21.09 7.50 10.08
CA LEU A 50 22.48 7.48 9.61
C LEU A 50 22.65 8.30 8.33
N VAL A 51 21.75 8.10 7.36
CA VAL A 51 21.74 8.83 6.08
C VAL A 51 21.60 10.34 6.31
N LYS A 52 20.70 10.77 7.21
CA LYS A 52 20.54 12.19 7.56
C LYS A 52 21.79 12.80 8.19
N LYS A 53 22.55 12.04 9.01
CA LYS A 53 23.83 12.50 9.57
C LYS A 53 24.90 12.76 8.49
N LEU A 54 24.79 12.07 7.35
CA LEU A 54 25.68 12.30 6.19
C LEU A 54 25.25 13.52 5.35
N GLY A 55 24.19 14.24 5.75
CA GLY A 55 23.66 15.38 5.02
C GLY A 55 22.83 15.01 3.78
N ILE A 56 22.48 13.74 3.62
CA ILE A 56 21.73 13.22 2.48
C ILE A 56 20.24 13.38 2.73
N LYS A 57 19.52 13.89 1.73
CA LYS A 57 18.08 14.14 1.81
C LYS A 57 17.28 12.84 1.86
N VAL A 58 16.38 12.75 2.82
CA VAL A 58 15.45 11.64 2.99
C VAL A 58 14.03 12.16 2.85
N VAL A 59 13.29 11.63 1.90
CA VAL A 59 11.83 11.80 1.79
C VAL A 59 11.18 11.07 2.96
N LYS A 60 10.19 11.68 3.62
CA LYS A 60 9.53 11.09 4.80
C LYS A 60 9.03 9.68 4.48
N PRO A 61 9.55 8.63 5.13
CA PRO A 61 9.05 7.28 4.93
C PRO A 61 7.64 7.14 5.50
N LEU A 62 6.74 6.57 4.71
CA LEU A 62 5.34 6.32 5.06
C LEU A 62 4.98 4.89 4.71
N PRO A 63 4.11 4.21 5.47
CA PRO A 63 3.64 2.88 5.12
C PRO A 63 3.03 2.83 3.72
N ALA A 64 3.34 1.77 2.98
CA ALA A 64 2.73 1.45 1.69
C ALA A 64 2.45 -0.05 1.61
N LEU A 65 1.56 -0.46 0.70
CA LEU A 65 1.04 -1.83 0.62
C LEU A 65 0.49 -2.28 1.98
N THR A 66 -0.44 -1.50 2.52
CA THR A 66 -1.04 -1.70 3.84
C THR A 66 -2.58 -1.64 3.77
N ALA A 67 -3.25 -2.16 4.80
CA ALA A 67 -4.71 -2.08 4.91
C ALA A 67 -5.16 -0.67 5.34
N LEU A 68 -6.36 -0.28 4.91
CA LEU A 68 -6.99 0.99 5.22
C LEU A 68 -8.06 0.82 6.30
N GLU A 69 -8.08 1.71 7.26
CA GLU A 69 -9.03 1.75 8.37
C GLU A 69 -10.19 2.71 8.07
N SER A 70 -11.37 2.37 8.57
CA SER A 70 -12.58 3.15 8.35
C SER A 70 -13.50 3.10 9.56
N ASP A 71 -14.27 4.17 9.76
CA ASP A 71 -15.33 4.27 10.76
C ASP A 71 -16.71 3.82 10.23
N LYS A 72 -16.75 3.22 9.04
CA LYS A 72 -17.99 2.74 8.42
C LYS A 72 -18.74 1.80 9.36
N LYS A 73 -19.98 2.11 9.63
CA LYS A 73 -20.89 1.25 10.40
C LYS A 73 -21.11 -0.09 9.66
N ASN A 74 -21.52 -1.08 10.40
CA ASN A 74 -21.89 -2.41 9.87
C ASN A 74 -20.76 -3.25 9.25
N MET A 75 -19.52 -2.77 9.14
CA MET A 75 -18.39 -3.53 8.56
C MET A 75 -18.22 -4.91 9.20
N LYS A 76 -18.47 -5.02 10.50
CA LYS A 76 -18.36 -6.28 11.25
C LYS A 76 -19.21 -7.40 10.67
N LEU A 77 -20.32 -7.08 9.99
CA LEU A 77 -21.20 -8.07 9.34
C LEU A 77 -20.50 -8.77 8.17
N ALA A 78 -19.59 -8.10 7.48
CA ALA A 78 -18.85 -8.66 6.35
C ALA A 78 -17.42 -9.10 6.72
N THR A 79 -17.05 -9.11 8.02
CA THR A 79 -15.70 -9.50 8.45
C THR A 79 -15.30 -10.88 7.93
N GLY A 80 -14.10 -10.94 7.32
CA GLY A 80 -13.52 -12.14 6.74
C GLY A 80 -14.01 -12.46 5.33
N VAL A 81 -14.96 -11.70 4.78
CA VAL A 81 -15.42 -11.88 3.40
C VAL A 81 -14.35 -11.36 2.45
N ARG A 82 -14.16 -12.11 1.36
CA ARG A 82 -13.40 -11.69 0.18
C ARG A 82 -14.34 -11.60 -1.00
N ALA A 83 -14.23 -10.54 -1.77
CA ALA A 83 -15.01 -10.33 -2.99
C ALA A 83 -14.15 -9.68 -4.06
N TYR A 84 -14.30 -10.12 -5.29
CA TYR A 84 -13.70 -9.46 -6.44
C TYR A 84 -14.41 -8.13 -6.69
N GLY A 85 -13.65 -7.07 -6.89
CA GLY A 85 -14.20 -5.74 -7.09
C GLY A 85 -13.14 -4.71 -7.46
N ASN A 86 -13.59 -3.48 -7.66
CA ASN A 86 -12.74 -2.33 -7.90
C ASN A 86 -12.73 -1.42 -6.65
N VAL A 87 -11.59 -0.89 -6.30
CA VAL A 87 -11.44 0.12 -5.25
C VAL A 87 -10.86 1.40 -5.83
N LYS A 88 -11.51 2.54 -5.57
CA LYS A 88 -11.06 3.88 -5.95
C LYS A 88 -10.78 4.69 -4.70
N ILE A 89 -9.63 5.34 -4.65
CA ILE A 89 -9.31 6.31 -3.60
C ILE A 89 -9.65 7.72 -4.08
N MET A 90 -10.47 8.39 -3.30
CA MET A 90 -10.85 9.78 -3.48
C MET A 90 -10.09 10.65 -2.48
N ALA A 91 -9.38 11.66 -2.98
CA ALA A 91 -8.76 12.70 -2.16
C ALA A 91 -8.99 14.05 -2.82
N ALA A 92 -9.26 15.09 -2.02
CA ALA A 92 -9.58 16.43 -2.52
C ALA A 92 -10.68 16.42 -3.62
N GLY A 93 -11.68 15.54 -3.49
CA GLY A 93 -12.83 15.45 -4.41
C GLY A 93 -12.56 14.78 -5.76
N ARG A 94 -11.38 14.18 -5.98
CA ARG A 94 -11.02 13.48 -7.22
C ARG A 94 -10.49 12.08 -6.96
N VAL A 95 -10.61 11.19 -7.94
CA VAL A 95 -9.97 9.88 -7.92
C VAL A 95 -8.46 10.08 -8.10
N VAL A 96 -7.68 9.61 -7.12
CA VAL A 96 -6.21 9.69 -7.15
C VAL A 96 -5.56 8.35 -7.46
N ALA A 97 -6.27 7.24 -7.24
CA ALA A 97 -5.82 5.89 -7.58
C ALA A 97 -7.02 4.95 -7.67
N GLU A 98 -6.87 3.89 -8.48
CA GLU A 98 -7.80 2.76 -8.51
C GLU A 98 -7.06 1.46 -8.82
N ASP A 99 -7.61 0.35 -8.34
CA ASP A 99 -7.15 -0.99 -8.71
C ASP A 99 -8.30 -2.00 -8.57
N THR A 100 -8.18 -3.14 -9.25
CA THR A 100 -9.21 -4.18 -9.32
C THR A 100 -8.63 -5.53 -8.92
N GLY A 101 -9.39 -6.30 -8.13
CA GLY A 101 -9.00 -7.63 -7.68
C GLY A 101 -9.78 -8.07 -6.45
N GLU A 102 -9.24 -9.03 -5.71
CA GLU A 102 -9.88 -9.56 -4.50
C GLU A 102 -9.70 -8.60 -3.32
N ILE A 103 -10.79 -7.97 -2.90
CA ILE A 103 -10.89 -7.07 -1.74
C ILE A 103 -11.28 -7.92 -0.53
N GLN A 104 -10.60 -7.72 0.59
CA GLN A 104 -10.93 -8.33 1.87
C GLN A 104 -11.62 -7.31 2.79
N PHE A 105 -12.82 -7.66 3.26
CA PHE A 105 -13.56 -6.89 4.25
C PHE A 105 -13.15 -7.33 5.65
N THR A 106 -12.82 -6.36 6.50
CA THR A 106 -12.38 -6.59 7.87
C THR A 106 -13.28 -5.85 8.86
N ASP A 107 -13.10 -6.06 10.14
CA ASP A 107 -13.84 -5.35 11.20
C ASP A 107 -13.33 -3.91 11.42
N TYR A 108 -12.16 -3.58 10.87
CA TYR A 108 -11.53 -2.24 10.97
C TYR A 108 -11.55 -1.46 9.65
N GLY A 109 -11.86 -2.07 8.51
CA GLY A 109 -11.82 -1.41 7.22
C GLY A 109 -11.72 -2.39 6.05
N ILE A 110 -10.85 -2.09 5.09
CA ILE A 110 -10.64 -2.87 3.87
C ILE A 110 -9.17 -3.23 3.69
N SER A 111 -8.93 -4.39 3.06
CA SER A 111 -7.63 -4.99 2.83
C SER A 111 -7.63 -5.76 1.50
N GLY A 112 -6.56 -6.46 1.19
CA GLY A 112 -6.41 -7.21 -0.07
C GLY A 112 -5.52 -6.49 -1.07
N ILE A 113 -5.10 -7.20 -2.11
CA ILE A 113 -4.10 -6.70 -3.06
C ILE A 113 -4.49 -5.36 -3.68
N PRO A 114 -5.71 -5.15 -4.21
CA PRO A 114 -6.07 -3.86 -4.79
C PRO A 114 -6.07 -2.72 -3.76
N VAL A 115 -6.46 -2.99 -2.52
CA VAL A 115 -6.38 -2.00 -1.44
C VAL A 115 -4.91 -1.65 -1.12
N PHE A 116 -4.03 -2.64 -1.09
CA PHE A 116 -2.60 -2.42 -0.88
C PHE A 116 -2.01 -1.54 -1.98
N GLN A 117 -2.35 -1.79 -3.24
CA GLN A 117 -1.86 -1.01 -4.38
C GLN A 117 -2.24 0.48 -4.29
N VAL A 118 -3.47 0.76 -3.87
CA VAL A 118 -3.96 2.15 -3.77
C VAL A 118 -3.62 2.82 -2.43
N SER A 119 -3.21 2.05 -1.42
CA SER A 119 -2.98 2.55 -0.05
C SER A 119 -1.94 3.66 0.02
N ARG A 120 -0.87 3.61 -0.80
CA ARG A 120 0.17 4.65 -0.83
C ARG A 120 -0.39 6.04 -1.12
N PHE A 121 -1.38 6.12 -2.00
CA PHE A 121 -2.02 7.39 -2.37
C PHE A 121 -2.93 7.87 -1.23
N ALA A 122 -3.65 6.95 -0.59
CA ALA A 122 -4.46 7.26 0.59
C ALA A 122 -3.60 7.78 1.75
N VAL A 123 -2.53 7.05 2.09
CA VAL A 123 -1.60 7.42 3.17
C VAL A 123 -0.97 8.78 2.90
N ARG A 124 -0.49 9.04 1.68
CA ARG A 124 0.09 10.34 1.32
C ARG A 124 -0.92 11.48 1.45
N ALA A 125 -2.13 11.30 0.92
CA ALA A 125 -3.18 12.31 1.03
C ALA A 125 -3.57 12.61 2.49
N MET A 126 -3.64 11.58 3.35
CA MET A 126 -3.91 11.76 4.78
C MET A 126 -2.76 12.52 5.49
N GLU A 127 -1.51 12.21 5.17
CA GLU A 127 -0.33 12.92 5.72
C GLU A 127 -0.29 14.41 5.28
N GLU A 128 -0.89 14.72 4.14
CA GLU A 128 -1.10 16.10 3.66
C GLU A 128 -2.34 16.76 4.28
N GLY A 129 -3.03 16.09 5.21
CA GLY A 129 -4.23 16.60 5.89
C GLY A 129 -5.49 16.58 5.03
N GLN A 130 -5.51 15.83 3.93
CA GLN A 130 -6.68 15.70 3.07
C GLN A 130 -7.67 14.66 3.63
N ARG A 131 -8.97 14.93 3.41
CA ARG A 131 -9.99 13.91 3.62
C ARG A 131 -9.91 12.85 2.54
N VAL A 132 -9.90 11.58 2.95
CA VAL A 132 -9.79 10.44 2.06
C VAL A 132 -11.03 9.55 2.17
N GLU A 133 -11.55 9.12 1.03
CA GLU A 133 -12.63 8.13 0.93
C GLU A 133 -12.20 7.01 -0.02
N ALA A 134 -12.65 5.78 0.26
CA ALA A 134 -12.58 4.68 -0.68
C ALA A 134 -13.99 4.35 -1.18
N LEU A 135 -14.12 4.22 -2.49
CA LEU A 135 -15.32 3.74 -3.16
C LEU A 135 -15.05 2.34 -3.66
N VAL A 136 -15.85 1.37 -3.20
CA VAL A 136 -15.68 -0.04 -3.55
C VAL A 136 -16.88 -0.50 -4.39
N ASP A 137 -16.60 -0.98 -5.60
CA ASP A 137 -17.55 -1.65 -6.47
C ASP A 137 -17.35 -3.16 -6.33
N VAL A 138 -18.31 -3.86 -5.72
CA VAL A 138 -18.26 -5.32 -5.51
C VAL A 138 -18.84 -6.12 -6.67
N ALA A 139 -19.22 -5.45 -7.74
CA ALA A 139 -19.74 -6.02 -8.97
C ALA A 139 -19.06 -5.37 -10.21
N ALA A 140 -17.75 -5.17 -10.15
CA ALA A 140 -16.99 -4.36 -11.12
C ALA A 140 -17.15 -4.86 -12.57
N ASP A 141 -17.25 -6.16 -12.77
CA ASP A 141 -17.38 -6.79 -14.11
C ASP A 141 -18.82 -6.83 -14.63
N ILE A 142 -19.81 -6.38 -13.84
CA ILE A 142 -21.22 -6.43 -14.19
C ILE A 142 -21.74 -5.01 -14.42
N LYS A 143 -22.37 -4.75 -15.55
CA LYS A 143 -23.02 -3.47 -15.81
C LYS A 143 -24.20 -3.25 -14.86
N GLU A 144 -24.51 -2.00 -14.56
CA GLU A 144 -25.57 -1.64 -13.58
C GLU A 144 -26.94 -2.22 -13.96
N ASP A 145 -27.33 -2.13 -15.25
CA ASP A 145 -28.59 -2.67 -15.74
C ASP A 145 -28.66 -4.21 -15.68
N ASP A 146 -27.55 -4.87 -15.99
CA ASP A 146 -27.46 -6.33 -15.91
C ASP A 146 -27.53 -6.78 -14.44
N LEU A 147 -26.83 -6.09 -13.55
CA LEU A 147 -26.88 -6.35 -12.10
C LEU A 147 -28.30 -6.17 -11.57
N LEU A 148 -28.99 -5.10 -11.97
CA LEU A 148 -30.38 -4.86 -11.59
C LEU A 148 -31.30 -6.00 -12.02
N SER A 149 -31.15 -6.45 -13.27
CA SER A 149 -31.91 -7.56 -13.82
C SER A 149 -31.64 -8.86 -13.07
N MET A 150 -30.38 -9.14 -12.73
CA MET A 150 -29.98 -10.31 -11.92
C MET A 150 -30.58 -10.28 -10.51
N LEU A 151 -30.53 -9.12 -9.83
CA LEU A 151 -31.11 -8.98 -8.48
C LEU A 151 -32.63 -9.18 -8.52
N LYS A 152 -33.33 -8.54 -9.45
CA LYS A 152 -34.79 -8.72 -9.62
C LYS A 152 -35.17 -10.18 -9.90
N CYS A 153 -34.42 -10.83 -10.76
CA CYS A 153 -34.66 -12.27 -11.06
C CYS A 153 -34.45 -13.10 -9.79
N ALA A 154 -33.35 -12.93 -9.07
CA ALA A 154 -33.05 -13.70 -7.87
C ALA A 154 -34.11 -13.52 -6.77
N VAL A 155 -34.52 -12.28 -6.50
CA VAL A 155 -35.55 -11.92 -5.49
C VAL A 155 -36.91 -12.53 -5.91
N ASN A 156 -37.32 -12.34 -7.17
CA ASN A 156 -38.64 -12.83 -7.64
C ASN A 156 -38.75 -14.37 -7.68
N THR A 157 -37.66 -15.05 -8.01
CA THR A 157 -37.61 -16.53 -8.06
C THR A 157 -37.62 -17.14 -6.66
N ARG A 158 -37.09 -16.42 -5.65
CA ARG A 158 -36.91 -16.94 -4.28
C ARG A 158 -37.65 -16.14 -3.22
N LYS A 159 -38.88 -15.70 -3.53
CA LYS A 159 -39.72 -14.85 -2.64
C LYS A 159 -39.95 -15.42 -1.24
N HIS A 160 -39.87 -16.73 -1.09
CA HIS A 160 -40.08 -17.45 0.17
C HIS A 160 -38.81 -17.44 1.08
N GLN A 161 -37.68 -16.94 0.58
CA GLN A 161 -36.43 -16.89 1.30
C GLN A 161 -36.20 -15.47 1.87
N SER A 162 -35.17 -15.31 2.72
CA SER A 162 -34.69 -13.99 3.11
C SER A 162 -33.95 -13.32 1.95
N VAL A 163 -33.81 -12.00 1.99
CA VAL A 163 -33.05 -11.22 0.99
C VAL A 163 -31.64 -11.74 0.86
N SER A 164 -30.95 -11.98 1.99
CA SER A 164 -29.57 -12.45 1.99
C SER A 164 -29.44 -13.88 1.42
N GLU A 165 -30.44 -14.71 1.57
CA GLU A 165 -30.46 -16.06 0.99
C GLU A 165 -30.80 -16.03 -0.50
N SER A 166 -31.77 -15.21 -0.90
CA SER A 166 -32.14 -15.08 -2.31
C SER A 166 -30.98 -14.62 -3.19
N LEU A 167 -30.09 -13.76 -2.65
CA LEU A 167 -28.92 -13.20 -3.33
C LEU A 167 -27.63 -14.02 -3.11
N SER A 168 -27.62 -15.05 -2.28
CA SER A 168 -26.41 -15.82 -1.91
C SER A 168 -25.74 -16.54 -3.09
N GLY A 169 -26.45 -16.75 -4.20
CA GLY A 169 -25.88 -17.29 -5.44
C GLY A 169 -25.10 -16.27 -6.26
N LEU A 170 -25.24 -14.98 -5.98
CA LEU A 170 -24.57 -13.88 -6.67
C LEU A 170 -23.46 -13.28 -5.81
N PHE A 171 -23.70 -13.12 -4.51
CA PHE A 171 -22.80 -12.48 -3.57
C PHE A 171 -22.73 -13.24 -2.24
N ASN A 172 -21.61 -13.07 -1.52
CA ASN A 172 -21.49 -13.66 -0.18
C ASN A 172 -22.60 -13.14 0.74
N LYS A 173 -23.28 -14.05 1.46
CA LYS A 173 -24.43 -13.75 2.34
C LYS A 173 -24.10 -12.64 3.36
N LYS A 174 -22.90 -12.68 3.99
CA LYS A 174 -22.47 -11.66 4.96
C LYS A 174 -22.33 -10.26 4.33
N LEU A 175 -21.80 -10.22 3.10
CA LEU A 175 -21.68 -8.96 2.35
C LEU A 175 -23.06 -8.40 2.01
N VAL A 176 -23.99 -9.24 1.56
CA VAL A 176 -25.39 -8.83 1.32
C VAL A 176 -26.04 -8.30 2.59
N MET A 177 -25.85 -8.97 3.74
CA MET A 177 -26.38 -8.51 5.03
C MET A 177 -25.85 -7.12 5.41
N MET A 178 -24.55 -6.87 5.21
CA MET A 178 -23.96 -5.54 5.44
C MET A 178 -24.58 -4.49 4.53
N ILE A 179 -24.69 -4.78 3.24
CA ILE A 179 -25.25 -3.88 2.22
C ILE A 179 -26.72 -3.55 2.53
N CYS A 180 -27.53 -4.56 2.85
CA CYS A 180 -28.92 -4.36 3.27
C CYS A 180 -29.01 -3.43 4.47
N LYS A 181 -28.20 -3.66 5.50
CA LYS A 181 -28.16 -2.84 6.70
C LYS A 181 -27.76 -1.39 6.41
N ASP A 182 -26.83 -1.17 5.48
CA ASP A 182 -26.38 0.16 5.08
C ASP A 182 -27.49 0.97 4.38
N ILE A 183 -28.42 0.31 3.68
CA ILE A 183 -29.56 0.98 3.02
C ILE A 183 -30.84 0.96 3.88
N GLY A 184 -30.75 0.49 5.13
CA GLY A 184 -31.84 0.52 6.09
C GLY A 184 -32.82 -0.65 6.01
N ILE A 185 -32.41 -1.79 5.41
CA ILE A 185 -33.18 -3.04 5.38
C ILE A 185 -32.48 -4.12 6.21
N GLU A 186 -33.28 -4.99 6.80
CA GLU A 186 -32.72 -6.20 7.45
C GLU A 186 -32.51 -7.29 6.39
N GLY A 187 -31.28 -7.82 6.29
CA GLY A 187 -30.96 -8.88 5.32
C GLY A 187 -31.73 -10.19 5.54
N ASN A 188 -32.35 -10.36 6.72
CA ASN A 188 -33.22 -11.46 7.07
C ASN A 188 -34.71 -11.20 6.76
N SER A 189 -35.09 -9.99 6.30
CA SER A 189 -36.43 -9.70 5.82
C SER A 189 -36.80 -10.59 4.64
N SER A 190 -38.11 -10.77 4.40
CA SER A 190 -38.57 -11.58 3.27
C SER A 190 -38.15 -10.95 1.94
N ALA A 191 -37.72 -11.77 1.00
CA ALA A 191 -37.45 -11.31 -0.36
C ALA A 191 -38.74 -10.81 -1.06
N SER A 192 -39.95 -11.21 -0.59
CA SER A 192 -41.21 -10.70 -1.09
C SER A 192 -41.42 -9.20 -0.81
N ASP A 193 -40.73 -8.65 0.17
CA ASP A 193 -40.84 -7.24 0.58
C ASP A 193 -39.93 -6.32 -0.24
N ILE A 194 -39.12 -6.87 -1.15
CA ILE A 194 -38.17 -6.15 -1.99
C ILE A 194 -38.85 -5.75 -3.29
N ASP A 195 -39.09 -4.47 -3.43
CA ASP A 195 -39.61 -3.87 -4.66
C ASP A 195 -38.48 -3.44 -5.62
N ASP A 196 -38.88 -2.84 -6.73
CA ASP A 196 -37.98 -2.34 -7.76
C ASP A 196 -37.09 -1.21 -7.26
N ASP A 197 -37.60 -0.33 -6.39
CA ASP A 197 -36.83 0.79 -5.84
C ASP A 197 -35.75 0.30 -4.88
N ILE A 198 -36.06 -0.70 -4.08
CA ILE A 198 -35.08 -1.35 -3.20
C ILE A 198 -34.01 -2.06 -4.02
N CYS A 199 -34.37 -2.78 -5.10
CA CYS A 199 -33.39 -3.36 -6.01
C CYS A 199 -32.45 -2.32 -6.60
N GLN A 200 -32.96 -1.18 -7.04
CA GLN A 200 -32.12 -0.08 -7.54
C GLN A 200 -31.18 0.49 -6.46
N LYS A 201 -31.68 0.66 -5.22
CA LYS A 201 -30.83 1.09 -4.10
C LYS A 201 -29.70 0.09 -3.81
N LEU A 202 -30.01 -1.20 -3.81
CA LEU A 202 -29.01 -2.28 -3.65
C LEU A 202 -27.94 -2.18 -4.73
N VAL A 203 -28.34 -2.06 -6.01
CA VAL A 203 -27.40 -1.95 -7.14
C VAL A 203 -26.48 -0.76 -6.97
N ARG A 204 -27.04 0.45 -6.76
CA ARG A 204 -26.23 1.68 -6.57
C ARG A 204 -25.25 1.53 -5.42
N HIS A 205 -25.67 0.90 -4.33
CA HIS A 205 -24.84 0.70 -3.17
C HIS A 205 -23.74 -0.34 -3.44
N MET A 206 -24.03 -1.45 -4.10
CA MET A 206 -23.06 -2.46 -4.52
C MET A 206 -22.02 -1.91 -5.49
N LYS A 207 -22.41 -1.00 -6.37
CA LYS A 207 -21.52 -0.32 -7.32
C LYS A 207 -20.65 0.76 -6.67
N SER A 208 -20.99 1.22 -5.46
CA SER A 208 -20.26 2.31 -4.81
C SER A 208 -20.42 2.25 -3.28
N LEU A 209 -19.87 1.19 -2.67
CA LEU A 209 -19.73 1.13 -1.20
C LEU A 209 -18.73 2.18 -0.75
N ARG A 210 -19.21 3.15 0.00
CA ARG A 210 -18.38 4.26 0.48
C ARG A 210 -17.76 3.96 1.85
N TYR A 211 -16.45 4.14 1.95
CA TYR A 211 -15.66 4.06 3.18
C TYR A 211 -14.97 5.39 3.42
N HIS A 212 -15.29 6.06 4.51
CA HIS A 212 -14.49 7.17 5.01
C HIS A 212 -13.23 6.59 5.64
N ILE A 213 -12.06 6.94 5.09
CA ILE A 213 -10.78 6.41 5.57
C ILE A 213 -10.30 7.28 6.72
N THR A 214 -10.19 6.67 7.90
CA THR A 214 -9.80 7.33 9.15
C THR A 214 -8.36 7.04 9.55
N GLY A 215 -7.76 6.01 8.93
CA GLY A 215 -6.41 5.58 9.23
C GLY A 215 -5.92 4.50 8.27
N TYR A 216 -4.75 3.98 8.59
CA TYR A 216 -4.13 2.86 7.90
C TYR A 216 -3.34 2.03 8.90
N LYS A 217 -3.12 0.77 8.59
CA LYS A 217 -2.23 -0.06 9.41
C LYS A 217 -0.80 0.45 9.26
N GLY A 218 -0.16 0.65 10.41
CA GLY A 218 1.18 1.22 10.49
C GLY A 218 2.28 0.29 9.97
N ASN A 219 3.53 0.65 10.25
CA ASN A 219 4.72 -0.06 9.77
C ASN A 219 4.72 -1.56 10.10
N ASP A 220 4.15 -1.98 11.22
CA ASP A 220 4.09 -3.40 11.62
C ASP A 220 3.33 -4.29 10.62
N TYR A 221 2.42 -3.70 9.87
CA TYR A 221 1.55 -4.38 8.91
C TYR A 221 1.80 -3.98 7.46
N ALA A 222 2.61 -2.95 7.22
CA ALA A 222 2.98 -2.52 5.90
C ALA A 222 4.00 -3.50 5.28
N GLN A 223 3.85 -3.81 3.99
CA GLN A 223 4.82 -4.65 3.30
C GLN A 223 6.07 -3.87 2.92
N VAL A 224 5.93 -2.57 2.63
CA VAL A 224 7.01 -1.66 2.25
C VAL A 224 6.74 -0.25 2.76
N CYS A 225 7.74 0.64 2.65
CA CYS A 225 7.53 2.08 2.76
C CYS A 225 7.62 2.76 1.39
N GLN A 226 6.82 3.79 1.16
CA GLN A 226 7.12 4.85 0.21
C GLN A 226 7.98 5.91 0.91
N GLY A 227 8.84 6.61 0.17
CA GLY A 227 9.84 7.50 0.78
C GLY A 227 11.14 6.76 1.10
N GLY A 228 12.14 7.50 1.49
CA GLY A 228 13.51 6.99 1.71
C GLY A 228 14.57 7.97 1.21
N VAL A 229 15.77 7.49 0.95
CA VAL A 229 16.85 8.29 0.33
C VAL A 229 16.37 8.82 -1.01
N ASN A 230 16.34 10.14 -1.16
CA ASN A 230 15.87 10.75 -2.40
C ASN A 230 16.77 10.33 -3.56
N VAL A 231 16.17 9.81 -4.63
CA VAL A 231 16.89 9.33 -5.81
C VAL A 231 17.77 10.40 -6.47
N SER A 232 17.44 11.69 -6.31
CA SER A 232 18.26 12.79 -6.81
C SER A 232 19.61 12.97 -6.07
N GLU A 233 19.77 12.32 -4.91
CA GLU A 233 21.00 12.28 -4.15
C GLU A 233 21.99 11.19 -4.64
N LEU A 234 21.54 10.38 -5.60
CA LEU A 234 22.28 9.22 -6.12
C LEU A 234 22.58 9.39 -7.60
N ASN A 235 23.73 8.86 -8.03
CA ASN A 235 24.02 8.67 -9.44
C ASN A 235 23.52 7.30 -9.95
N ASP A 236 23.71 7.02 -11.24
CA ASP A 236 23.27 5.76 -11.89
C ASP A 236 23.95 4.49 -11.30
N ASN A 237 25.02 4.66 -10.56
CA ASN A 237 25.75 3.60 -9.86
C ASN A 237 25.26 3.40 -8.42
N LEU A 238 24.19 4.07 -8.02
CA LEU A 238 23.66 4.10 -6.66
C LEU A 238 24.66 4.67 -5.63
N GLU A 239 25.63 5.43 -6.07
CA GLU A 239 26.55 6.17 -5.24
C GLU A 239 26.00 7.54 -4.88
N SER A 240 26.24 8.02 -3.67
CA SER A 240 25.89 9.39 -3.26
C SER A 240 26.64 10.43 -4.10
N VAL A 241 25.93 11.38 -4.66
CA VAL A 241 26.52 12.48 -5.44
C VAL A 241 27.47 13.33 -4.59
N ASN A 242 27.13 13.54 -3.32
CA ASN A 242 27.85 14.45 -2.43
C ASN A 242 28.80 13.72 -1.44
N ASN A 243 28.69 12.39 -1.33
CA ASN A 243 29.51 11.58 -0.43
C ASN A 243 30.15 10.42 -1.21
N PRO A 244 31.22 10.65 -1.99
CA PRO A 244 31.86 9.61 -2.80
C PRO A 244 32.29 8.40 -1.97
N GLY A 245 32.03 7.18 -2.47
CA GLY A 245 32.27 5.93 -1.76
C GLY A 245 31.12 5.45 -0.86
N ILE A 246 30.03 6.22 -0.73
CA ILE A 246 28.80 5.79 -0.06
C ILE A 246 27.79 5.34 -1.13
N PHE A 247 27.38 4.09 -1.05
CA PHE A 247 26.42 3.45 -1.98
C PHE A 247 25.16 3.03 -1.24
N PHE A 248 24.07 2.87 -1.99
CA PHE A 248 22.75 2.53 -1.45
C PHE A 248 22.16 1.33 -2.17
N ALA A 249 21.36 0.52 -1.45
CA ALA A 249 20.62 -0.58 -2.04
C ALA A 249 19.30 -0.85 -1.30
N GLY A 250 18.35 -1.43 -2.01
CA GLY A 250 17.07 -1.88 -1.45
C GLY A 250 16.14 -0.76 -1.04
N GLU A 251 15.28 -1.07 -0.09
CA GLU A 251 14.18 -0.19 0.37
C GLU A 251 14.64 1.02 1.19
N LEU A 252 15.91 1.19 1.44
CA LEU A 252 16.44 2.43 2.03
C LEU A 252 16.28 3.60 1.04
N VAL A 253 16.29 3.32 -0.26
CA VAL A 253 16.09 4.29 -1.34
C VAL A 253 14.60 4.53 -1.55
N ASP A 254 14.20 5.76 -1.91
CA ASP A 254 12.82 6.15 -2.22
C ASP A 254 12.35 5.53 -3.54
N ILE A 255 12.22 4.20 -3.53
CA ILE A 255 11.67 3.39 -4.61
C ILE A 255 10.79 2.32 -3.99
N ASP A 256 9.49 2.37 -4.31
CA ASP A 256 8.52 1.38 -3.91
C ASP A 256 7.70 0.90 -5.11
N GLY A 257 7.65 -0.41 -5.30
CA GLY A 257 6.96 -1.09 -6.38
C GLY A 257 5.58 -1.61 -5.98
N ARG A 258 4.84 -2.07 -6.97
CA ARG A 258 3.55 -2.75 -6.79
C ARG A 258 3.72 -4.06 -6.00
N CYS A 259 2.63 -4.56 -5.40
CA CYS A 259 2.54 -5.91 -4.87
C CYS A 259 2.80 -6.94 -5.99
N GLY A 260 3.53 -8.03 -5.71
CA GLY A 260 3.84 -9.05 -6.72
C GLY A 260 5.34 -9.27 -6.97
N GLY A 261 6.21 -8.99 -6.00
CA GLY A 261 7.65 -9.29 -6.06
C GLY A 261 8.54 -8.16 -6.58
N TYR A 262 7.97 -7.06 -7.05
CA TYR A 262 8.76 -5.92 -7.59
C TYR A 262 9.71 -5.30 -6.57
N ASN A 263 9.32 -5.21 -5.31
CA ASN A 263 10.16 -4.67 -4.24
C ASN A 263 11.35 -5.59 -3.92
N LEU A 264 11.13 -6.90 -3.94
CA LEU A 264 12.22 -7.89 -3.82
C LEU A 264 13.16 -7.82 -5.02
N GLN A 265 12.61 -7.70 -6.24
CA GLN A 265 13.41 -7.55 -7.45
C GLN A 265 14.27 -6.28 -7.39
N TRP A 266 13.71 -5.15 -6.91
CA TRP A 266 14.47 -3.92 -6.67
C TRP A 266 15.60 -4.15 -5.67
N ALA A 267 15.33 -4.80 -4.52
CA ALA A 267 16.35 -5.07 -3.50
C ALA A 267 17.51 -5.90 -4.06
N TRP A 268 17.22 -6.96 -4.83
CA TRP A 268 18.23 -7.78 -5.48
C TRP A 268 19.03 -7.01 -6.55
N SER A 269 18.35 -6.33 -7.47
CA SER A 269 18.98 -5.62 -8.58
C SER A 269 19.85 -4.47 -8.10
N SER A 270 19.36 -3.67 -7.16
CA SER A 270 20.11 -2.55 -6.58
C SER A 270 21.33 -3.05 -5.79
N GLY A 271 21.21 -4.17 -5.08
CA GLY A 271 22.35 -4.80 -4.40
C GLY A 271 23.44 -5.22 -5.36
N VAL A 272 23.09 -5.81 -6.50
CA VAL A 272 24.06 -6.19 -7.56
C VAL A 272 24.71 -4.95 -8.17
N VAL A 273 23.93 -3.91 -8.46
CA VAL A 273 24.47 -2.64 -9.02
C VAL A 273 25.44 -2.01 -8.02
N ALA A 274 25.05 -1.87 -6.76
CA ALA A 274 25.91 -1.27 -5.73
C ALA A 274 27.21 -2.06 -5.55
N ALA A 275 27.16 -3.39 -5.53
CA ALA A 275 28.36 -4.23 -5.37
C ALA A 275 29.33 -4.08 -6.54
N LYS A 276 28.84 -4.09 -7.80
CA LYS A 276 29.67 -3.85 -9.00
C LYS A 276 30.28 -2.44 -8.96
N SER A 277 29.49 -1.45 -8.59
CA SER A 277 29.93 -0.05 -8.52
C SER A 277 31.04 0.16 -7.48
N VAL A 278 30.94 -0.51 -6.33
CA VAL A 278 32.02 -0.52 -5.32
C VAL A 278 33.30 -1.14 -5.84
N PHE A 279 33.18 -2.29 -6.56
CA PHE A 279 34.33 -2.94 -7.16
C PHE A 279 35.04 -2.01 -8.16
N ASP A 280 34.29 -1.37 -9.06
CA ASP A 280 34.83 -0.41 -10.04
C ASP A 280 35.41 0.84 -9.38
N TYR A 281 34.81 1.29 -8.27
CA TYR A 281 35.30 2.43 -7.50
C TYR A 281 36.67 2.11 -6.87
N CYS A 282 36.83 0.95 -6.27
CA CYS A 282 38.09 0.54 -5.65
C CYS A 282 39.20 0.39 -6.68
N ASN A 283 38.92 -0.23 -7.85
CA ASN A 283 39.93 -0.42 -8.91
C ASN A 283 40.37 0.87 -9.61
N ARG A 284 39.55 1.92 -9.58
CA ARG A 284 39.94 3.24 -10.14
C ARG A 284 40.84 4.06 -9.22
N GLN A 285 41.05 3.61 -7.99
CA GLN A 285 41.89 4.29 -6.99
C GLN A 285 43.24 3.61 -6.78
N GLU A 286 43.47 2.46 -7.43
CA GLU A 286 44.76 1.82 -7.58
C GLU A 286 45.47 2.34 -8.84
#